data_340409bc9ada485840f6aeb20d86e95e
#
_entry.id   340409bc9ada485840f6aeb20d86e95e
#
_cell.length_a   1.000
_cell.length_b   1.000
_cell.length_c   1.000
_cell.angle_alpha   90.00
_cell.angle_beta   90.00
_cell.angle_gamma   90.00
#
_symmetry.space_group_name_H-M   'P 1'
#
loop_
_entity.id
_entity.type
_entity.pdbx_description
1 polymer ?
#
loop_
_entity_poly.entity_id
_entity_poly.type
_entity_poly.pdbx_seq_one_letter_code
_entity_poly.pdbx_strand_id
1 'polypeptide(L)'
;WQAKTRLAMLASPSNPTGHTLDAEALTKVIDTVAAKGGDVIVDEIYQGLNYDDAPLSATSLSDDAFVVNSFSKYFGMTGWRLGWLVAPEQAVEPLTRLAQNVFLAAPTPSQHAALAAFTPECRDILETRRATLKQRRQVLLDGLAELGLAPDLPPQGAFYLWLDISRYSRDSQAFCERLLVEENVAITPGIDFAVQGGEHHVRIAFTNDVARLQEAVVRIARFVSRL
;
A
#
# COMPACT_ATOMS: atom_id res chain seq x y z
N TRP A 1 -18.34 13.64 -7.71
CA TRP A 1 -17.86 15.00 -7.40
C TRP A 1 -19.03 15.87 -6.94
N GLN A 2 -18.89 16.48 -5.78
CA GLN A 2 -19.94 17.33 -5.19
C GLN A 2 -19.51 18.81 -5.23
N ALA A 3 -20.45 19.73 -5.02
CA ALA A 3 -20.18 21.17 -5.07
C ALA A 3 -19.09 21.65 -4.08
N LYS A 4 -18.91 20.95 -2.98
CA LYS A 4 -17.88 21.25 -1.96
C LYS A 4 -16.58 20.46 -2.15
N THR A 5 -16.52 19.50 -3.08
CA THR A 5 -15.31 18.73 -3.34
C THR A 5 -14.25 19.64 -3.97
N ARG A 6 -13.03 19.56 -3.47
CA ARG A 6 -11.87 20.34 -3.95
C ARG A 6 -10.69 19.46 -4.30
N LEU A 7 -10.66 18.23 -3.81
CA LEU A 7 -9.51 17.37 -3.86
C LEU A 7 -9.94 15.92 -4.08
N ALA A 8 -9.21 15.19 -4.92
CA ALA A 8 -9.22 13.75 -5.00
C ALA A 8 -7.90 13.20 -4.40
N MET A 9 -7.99 12.21 -3.54
CA MET A 9 -6.83 11.51 -2.99
C MET A 9 -6.92 10.03 -3.38
N LEU A 10 -5.84 9.50 -3.93
CA LEU A 10 -5.72 8.10 -4.34
C LEU A 10 -4.32 7.57 -4.02
N ALA A 11 -4.18 6.25 -3.97
CA ALA A 11 -2.91 5.59 -3.72
C ALA A 11 -2.59 4.58 -4.83
N SER A 12 -1.33 4.59 -5.31
CA SER A 12 -0.85 3.64 -6.31
C SER A 12 0.64 3.34 -6.09
N PRO A 13 1.01 2.12 -5.68
CA PRO A 13 0.16 0.99 -5.27
C PRO A 13 -0.71 1.27 -4.03
N SER A 14 -1.90 0.70 -3.98
CA SER A 14 -2.90 0.97 -2.94
C SER A 14 -2.73 0.06 -1.71
N ASN A 15 -3.05 0.59 -0.56
CA ASN A 15 -3.37 -0.15 0.65
C ASN A 15 -4.89 -0.03 0.88
N PRO A 16 -5.67 -1.12 0.96
CA PRO A 16 -5.25 -2.50 1.29
C PRO A 16 -5.05 -3.44 0.09
N THR A 17 -5.38 -3.05 -1.13
CA THR A 17 -5.54 -3.97 -2.27
C THR A 17 -4.24 -4.35 -2.98
N GLY A 18 -3.19 -3.52 -2.87
CA GLY A 18 -1.96 -3.68 -3.63
C GLY A 18 -2.08 -3.40 -5.13
N HIS A 19 -3.24 -2.89 -5.59
CA HIS A 19 -3.44 -2.55 -7.00
C HIS A 19 -2.70 -1.28 -7.38
N THR A 20 -2.29 -1.21 -8.64
CA THR A 20 -1.70 -0.03 -9.27
C THR A 20 -2.65 0.56 -10.30
N LEU A 21 -2.56 1.86 -10.51
CA LEU A 21 -3.17 2.53 -11.65
C LEU A 21 -2.16 2.58 -12.79
N ASP A 22 -2.59 2.25 -14.00
CA ASP A 22 -1.81 2.48 -15.20
C ASP A 22 -1.81 3.95 -15.63
N ALA A 23 -1.02 4.28 -16.64
CA ALA A 23 -0.88 5.67 -17.12
C ALA A 23 -2.21 6.24 -17.63
N GLU A 24 -3.01 5.43 -18.33
CA GLU A 24 -4.29 5.87 -18.89
C GLU A 24 -5.29 6.20 -17.77
N ALA A 25 -5.46 5.29 -16.81
CA ALA A 25 -6.36 5.47 -15.69
C ALA A 25 -5.96 6.67 -14.82
N LEU A 26 -4.66 6.82 -14.54
CA LEU A 26 -4.17 7.90 -13.70
C LEU A 26 -4.30 9.26 -14.40
N THR A 27 -3.95 9.36 -15.69
CA THR A 27 -4.15 10.56 -16.50
C THR A 27 -5.63 10.94 -16.55
N LYS A 28 -6.51 9.98 -16.79
CA LYS A 28 -7.95 10.22 -16.82
C LYS A 28 -8.50 10.78 -15.50
N VAL A 29 -8.00 10.30 -14.36
CA VAL A 29 -8.38 10.85 -13.04
C VAL A 29 -7.89 12.29 -12.91
N ILE A 30 -6.61 12.56 -13.22
CA ILE A 30 -6.01 13.89 -13.13
C ILE A 30 -6.80 14.88 -14.01
N ASP A 31 -7.01 14.57 -15.27
CA ASP A 31 -7.74 15.42 -16.21
C ASP A 31 -9.19 15.67 -15.79
N THR A 32 -9.86 14.61 -15.30
CA THR A 32 -11.25 14.72 -14.83
C THR A 32 -11.37 15.65 -13.63
N VAL A 33 -10.43 15.56 -12.69
CA VAL A 33 -10.40 16.41 -11.49
C VAL A 33 -10.04 17.85 -11.86
N ALA A 34 -9.04 18.04 -12.71
CA ALA A 34 -8.64 19.37 -13.22
C ALA A 34 -9.79 20.08 -13.95
N ALA A 35 -10.53 19.34 -14.81
CA ALA A 35 -11.71 19.88 -15.50
C ALA A 35 -12.83 20.32 -14.54
N LYS A 36 -12.82 19.86 -13.29
CA LYS A 36 -13.75 20.26 -12.23
C LYS A 36 -13.18 21.35 -11.30
N GLY A 37 -12.00 21.88 -11.61
CA GLY A 37 -11.30 22.90 -10.82
C GLY A 37 -10.81 22.37 -9.46
N GLY A 38 -10.48 21.09 -9.38
CA GLY A 38 -9.94 20.45 -8.19
C GLY A 38 -8.49 19.99 -8.35
N ASP A 39 -7.90 19.57 -7.25
CA ASP A 39 -6.54 19.07 -7.17
C ASP A 39 -6.50 17.55 -6.98
N VAL A 40 -5.35 16.92 -7.29
CA VAL A 40 -5.13 15.48 -7.08
C VAL A 40 -3.92 15.28 -6.18
N ILE A 41 -4.10 14.46 -5.12
CA ILE A 41 -2.99 13.90 -4.35
C ILE A 41 -2.85 12.43 -4.71
N VAL A 42 -1.66 12.00 -5.10
CA VAL A 42 -1.30 10.60 -5.32
C VAL A 42 -0.34 10.16 -4.23
N ASP A 43 -0.79 9.23 -3.39
CA ASP A 43 0.06 8.57 -2.40
C ASP A 43 0.83 7.43 -3.07
N GLU A 44 2.13 7.65 -3.26
CA GLU A 44 3.05 6.71 -3.89
C GLU A 44 3.95 6.01 -2.85
N ILE A 45 3.54 5.95 -1.59
CA ILE A 45 4.36 5.38 -0.51
C ILE A 45 4.87 3.96 -0.79
N TYR A 46 4.15 3.20 -1.62
CA TYR A 46 4.54 1.83 -2.02
C TYR A 46 5.27 1.77 -3.37
N GLN A 47 5.55 2.88 -4.03
CA GLN A 47 6.37 2.89 -5.23
C GLN A 47 7.75 2.29 -4.97
N GLY A 48 8.24 1.50 -5.93
CA GLY A 48 9.40 0.63 -5.76
C GLY A 48 9.07 -0.78 -5.26
N LEU A 49 7.92 -0.99 -4.60
CA LEU A 49 7.36 -2.30 -4.30
C LEU A 49 6.34 -2.74 -5.35
N ASN A 50 6.68 -2.53 -6.62
CA ASN A 50 5.96 -3.06 -7.79
C ASN A 50 6.62 -4.36 -8.22
N TYR A 51 5.84 -5.39 -8.60
CA TYR A 51 6.35 -6.74 -8.80
C TYR A 51 6.39 -7.17 -10.27
N ASP A 52 5.43 -6.74 -11.06
CA ASP A 52 5.24 -7.23 -12.42
C ASP A 52 5.46 -6.11 -13.45
N ASP A 53 5.13 -4.88 -13.12
CA ASP A 53 5.27 -3.71 -13.98
C ASP A 53 6.31 -2.73 -13.44
N ALA A 54 6.81 -1.88 -14.33
CA ALA A 54 7.66 -0.75 -13.93
C ALA A 54 6.85 0.24 -13.07
N PRO A 55 7.45 0.81 -12.01
CA PRO A 55 6.77 1.82 -11.21
C PRO A 55 6.45 3.06 -12.07
N LEU A 56 5.22 3.54 -11.97
CA LEU A 56 4.74 4.75 -12.63
C LEU A 56 4.46 5.82 -11.57
N SER A 57 5.12 6.96 -11.69
CA SER A 57 4.81 8.13 -10.84
C SER A 57 3.90 9.11 -11.57
N ALA A 58 2.97 9.72 -10.85
CA ALA A 58 2.12 10.78 -11.37
C ALA A 58 2.91 12.00 -11.81
N THR A 59 4.13 12.21 -11.28
CA THR A 59 5.04 13.28 -11.73
C THR A 59 5.50 13.14 -13.19
N SER A 60 5.40 11.93 -13.76
CA SER A 60 5.70 11.72 -15.19
C SER A 60 4.52 12.04 -16.11
N LEU A 61 3.34 12.28 -15.55
CA LEU A 61 2.10 12.52 -16.28
C LEU A 61 1.59 13.95 -16.13
N SER A 62 1.88 14.63 -15.00
CA SER A 62 1.39 15.96 -14.73
C SER A 62 2.29 16.70 -13.73
N ASP A 63 2.54 17.98 -14.02
CA ASP A 63 3.20 18.91 -13.10
C ASP A 63 2.23 19.52 -12.07
N ASP A 64 0.92 19.31 -12.23
CA ASP A 64 -0.13 19.83 -11.34
C ASP A 64 -0.57 18.84 -10.27
N ALA A 65 -0.07 17.59 -10.28
CA ALA A 65 -0.37 16.60 -9.27
C ALA A 65 0.51 16.77 -8.03
N PHE A 66 -0.09 16.61 -6.85
CA PHE A 66 0.66 16.46 -5.61
C PHE A 66 1.03 14.97 -5.42
N VAL A 67 2.30 14.66 -5.26
CA VAL A 67 2.77 13.29 -5.06
C VAL A 67 3.45 13.16 -3.70
N VAL A 68 2.91 12.28 -2.87
CA VAL A 68 3.44 11.99 -1.53
C VAL A 68 4.16 10.65 -1.55
N ASN A 69 5.38 10.60 -1.01
CA ASN A 69 6.14 9.37 -0.90
C ASN A 69 6.98 9.34 0.39
N SER A 70 7.57 8.19 0.70
CA SER A 70 8.26 7.99 1.97
C SER A 70 9.41 7.01 1.86
N PHE A 71 10.43 7.20 2.71
CA PHE A 71 11.48 6.22 2.94
C PHE A 71 11.02 5.01 3.77
N SER A 72 9.78 5.00 4.26
CA SER A 72 9.28 3.98 5.19
C SER A 72 9.14 2.59 4.58
N LYS A 73 8.77 2.46 3.29
CA LYS A 73 8.35 1.18 2.70
C LYS A 73 9.44 0.56 1.85
N TYR A 74 9.59 0.96 0.60
CA TYR A 74 10.62 0.41 -0.29
C TYR A 74 12.03 0.50 0.33
N PHE A 75 12.39 1.65 0.88
CA PHE A 75 13.69 1.87 1.47
C PHE A 75 13.88 1.22 2.86
N GLY A 76 12.82 0.69 3.48
CA GLY A 76 12.91 0.02 4.78
C GLY A 76 13.24 0.93 5.96
N MET A 77 13.08 2.24 5.82
CA MET A 77 13.46 3.26 6.81
C MET A 77 12.26 3.76 7.63
N THR A 78 11.34 2.87 8.02
CA THR A 78 10.10 3.24 8.73
C THR A 78 10.35 4.05 10.02
N GLY A 79 11.32 3.66 10.83
CA GLY A 79 11.65 4.33 12.09
C GLY A 79 12.36 5.68 11.92
N TRP A 80 12.89 5.97 10.75
CA TRP A 80 13.63 7.20 10.46
C TRP A 80 12.75 8.43 10.23
N ARG A 81 11.44 8.23 10.07
CA ARG A 81 10.42 9.28 9.92
C ARG A 81 10.77 10.31 8.85
N LEU A 82 11.05 9.85 7.64
CA LEU A 82 11.41 10.69 6.50
C LEU A 82 10.52 10.36 5.29
N GLY A 83 10.10 11.39 4.58
CA GLY A 83 9.35 11.31 3.32
C GLY A 83 9.53 12.59 2.53
N TRP A 84 8.86 12.67 1.40
CA TRP A 84 8.89 13.85 0.54
C TRP A 84 7.52 14.09 -0.11
N LEU A 85 7.32 15.30 -0.52
CA LEU A 85 6.18 15.75 -1.30
C LEU A 85 6.72 16.45 -2.56
N VAL A 86 6.24 16.02 -3.73
CA VAL A 86 6.36 16.77 -4.96
C VAL A 86 5.05 17.54 -5.13
N ALA A 87 5.13 18.81 -5.43
CA ALA A 87 3.96 19.69 -5.52
C ALA A 87 4.10 20.67 -6.70
N PRO A 88 2.99 21.17 -7.25
CA PRO A 88 3.01 22.26 -8.22
C PRO A 88 3.81 23.45 -7.69
N GLU A 89 4.55 24.15 -8.55
CA GLU A 89 5.48 25.22 -8.17
C GLU A 89 4.84 26.26 -7.26
N GLN A 90 3.61 26.69 -7.59
CA GLN A 90 2.85 27.67 -6.83
C GLN A 90 2.47 27.22 -5.41
N ALA A 91 2.48 25.92 -5.14
CA ALA A 91 2.16 25.33 -3.84
C ALA A 91 3.40 25.15 -2.95
N VAL A 92 4.61 25.17 -3.49
CA VAL A 92 5.85 24.84 -2.77
C VAL A 92 6.07 25.81 -1.60
N GLU A 93 5.99 27.10 -1.82
CA GLU A 93 6.23 28.10 -0.75
C GLU A 93 5.17 28.05 0.35
N PRO A 94 3.85 28.01 0.07
CA PRO A 94 2.83 27.81 1.09
C PRO A 94 3.00 26.51 1.89
N LEU A 95 3.32 25.40 1.23
CA LEU A 95 3.55 24.11 1.90
C LEU A 95 4.80 24.12 2.76
N THR A 96 5.88 24.77 2.31
CA THR A 96 7.10 24.95 3.10
C THR A 96 6.80 25.72 4.38
N ARG A 97 6.05 26.82 4.28
CA ARG A 97 5.63 27.62 5.43
C ARG A 97 4.74 26.81 6.38
N LEU A 98 3.81 26.02 5.87
CA LEU A 98 2.99 25.13 6.68
C LEU A 98 3.85 24.10 7.42
N ALA A 99 4.77 23.42 6.72
CA ALA A 99 5.66 22.43 7.29
C ALA A 99 6.54 22.99 8.41
N GLN A 100 7.11 24.18 8.21
CA GLN A 100 7.91 24.88 9.22
C GLN A 100 7.13 25.15 10.53
N ASN A 101 5.83 25.37 10.43
CA ASN A 101 4.99 25.68 11.59
C ASN A 101 4.36 24.42 12.23
N VAL A 102 4.27 23.28 11.50
CA VAL A 102 3.70 22.04 12.02
C VAL A 102 4.76 21.16 12.67
N PHE A 103 5.94 21.01 12.06
CA PHE A 103 6.98 20.08 12.55
C PHE A 103 8.43 20.59 12.37
N LEU A 104 8.64 21.82 11.93
CA LEU A 104 9.93 22.49 11.69
C LEU A 104 10.70 21.88 10.51
N ALA A 105 11.29 20.70 10.69
CA ALA A 105 12.07 19.98 9.68
C ALA A 105 12.08 18.46 9.98
N ALA A 106 12.38 17.68 8.95
CA ALA A 106 12.68 16.26 9.14
C ALA A 106 13.98 16.08 9.96
N PRO A 107 14.13 14.99 10.74
CA PRO A 107 15.34 14.76 11.53
C PRO A 107 16.60 14.76 10.66
N THR A 108 17.59 15.57 11.00
CA THR A 108 18.86 15.69 10.25
C THR A 108 19.57 14.34 10.06
N PRO A 109 19.69 13.46 11.08
CA PRO A 109 20.29 12.14 10.87
C PRO A 109 19.55 11.30 9.83
N SER A 110 18.21 11.41 9.76
CA SER A 110 17.40 10.68 8.76
C SER A 110 17.69 11.16 7.35
N GLN A 111 17.87 12.46 7.16
CA GLN A 111 18.21 13.03 5.86
C GLN A 111 19.58 12.54 5.38
N HIS A 112 20.59 12.52 6.25
CA HIS A 112 21.91 11.98 5.92
C HIS A 112 21.86 10.47 5.64
N ALA A 113 21.13 9.69 6.45
CA ALA A 113 20.97 8.26 6.21
C ALA A 113 20.28 7.97 4.87
N ALA A 114 19.32 8.80 4.47
CA ALA A 114 18.61 8.63 3.18
C ALA A 114 19.53 8.80 1.97
N LEU A 115 20.62 9.55 2.05
CA LEU A 115 21.58 9.65 0.95
C LEU A 115 22.20 8.29 0.61
N ALA A 116 22.45 7.44 1.61
CA ALA A 116 22.96 6.09 1.41
C ALA A 116 21.97 5.18 0.69
N ALA A 117 20.66 5.43 0.80
CA ALA A 117 19.63 4.65 0.12
C ALA A 117 19.72 4.70 -1.41
N PHE A 118 20.42 5.69 -1.97
CA PHE A 118 20.60 5.87 -3.41
C PHE A 118 21.93 5.31 -3.93
N THR A 119 22.79 4.76 -3.08
CA THR A 119 24.03 4.10 -3.54
C THR A 119 23.72 2.79 -4.29
N PRO A 120 24.56 2.37 -5.23
CA PRO A 120 24.37 1.10 -5.94
C PRO A 120 24.22 -0.10 -4.99
N GLU A 121 25.08 -0.18 -3.98
CA GLU A 121 25.08 -1.27 -2.99
C GLU A 121 23.77 -1.34 -2.21
N CYS A 122 23.22 -0.19 -1.83
CA CYS A 122 21.94 -0.14 -1.12
C CYS A 122 20.78 -0.51 -2.06
N ARG A 123 20.83 -0.07 -3.33
CA ARG A 123 19.82 -0.45 -4.33
C ARG A 123 19.78 -1.96 -4.54
N ASP A 124 20.92 -2.64 -4.62
CA ASP A 124 20.98 -4.09 -4.77
C ASP A 124 20.31 -4.82 -3.58
N ILE A 125 20.51 -4.30 -2.36
CA ILE A 125 19.82 -4.81 -1.16
C ILE A 125 18.31 -4.61 -1.26
N LEU A 126 17.85 -3.43 -1.69
CA LEU A 126 16.44 -3.10 -1.83
C LEU A 126 15.75 -3.97 -2.88
N GLU A 127 16.41 -4.18 -4.04
CA GLU A 127 15.89 -5.05 -5.09
C GLU A 127 15.84 -6.52 -4.66
N THR A 128 16.82 -6.99 -3.90
CA THR A 128 16.79 -8.33 -3.30
C THR A 128 15.58 -8.49 -2.34
N ARG A 129 15.31 -7.47 -1.54
CA ARG A 129 14.13 -7.45 -0.65
C ARG A 129 12.83 -7.44 -1.44
N ARG A 130 12.75 -6.66 -2.51
CA ARG A 130 11.57 -6.62 -3.39
C ARG A 130 11.33 -7.98 -4.04
N ALA A 131 12.37 -8.63 -4.55
CA ALA A 131 12.28 -9.99 -5.10
C ALA A 131 11.80 -11.01 -4.06
N THR A 132 12.30 -10.90 -2.83
CA THR A 132 11.84 -11.73 -1.70
C THR A 132 10.35 -11.53 -1.39
N LEU A 133 9.87 -10.28 -1.42
CA LEU A 133 8.44 -10.00 -1.22
C LEU A 133 7.59 -10.55 -2.38
N LYS A 134 8.07 -10.48 -3.62
CA LYS A 134 7.39 -11.11 -4.77
C LYS A 134 7.23 -12.62 -4.57
N GLN A 135 8.27 -13.31 -4.10
CA GLN A 135 8.19 -14.73 -3.78
C GLN A 135 7.19 -15.03 -2.66
N ARG A 136 7.20 -14.23 -1.59
CA ARG A 136 6.27 -14.37 -0.46
C ARG A 136 4.82 -14.14 -0.88
N ARG A 137 4.58 -13.15 -1.76
CA ARG A 137 3.27 -12.92 -2.39
C ARG A 137 2.77 -14.19 -3.05
N GLN A 138 3.61 -14.81 -3.89
CA GLN A 138 3.23 -16.00 -4.64
C GLN A 138 2.89 -17.17 -3.71
N VAL A 139 3.69 -17.40 -2.67
CA VAL A 139 3.42 -18.46 -1.68
C VAL A 139 2.04 -18.31 -1.03
N LEU A 140 1.65 -17.07 -0.65
CA LEU A 140 0.32 -16.85 -0.09
C LEU A 140 -0.78 -16.98 -1.13
N LEU A 141 -0.58 -16.47 -2.34
CA LEU A 141 -1.57 -16.58 -3.42
C LEU A 141 -1.89 -18.04 -3.71
N ASP A 142 -0.85 -18.87 -3.88
CA ASP A 142 -1.03 -20.31 -4.17
C ASP A 142 -1.73 -21.04 -3.02
N GLY A 143 -1.26 -20.84 -1.79
CA GLY A 143 -1.83 -21.54 -0.65
C GLY A 143 -3.26 -21.11 -0.29
N LEU A 144 -3.61 -19.83 -0.48
CA LEU A 144 -4.96 -19.33 -0.18
C LEU A 144 -5.95 -19.63 -1.31
N ALA A 145 -5.48 -19.74 -2.56
CA ALA A 145 -6.33 -20.13 -3.69
C ALA A 145 -6.94 -21.54 -3.49
N GLU A 146 -6.19 -22.48 -2.93
CA GLU A 146 -6.68 -23.83 -2.59
C GLU A 146 -7.83 -23.80 -1.56
N LEU A 147 -7.91 -22.72 -0.76
CA LEU A 147 -8.97 -22.50 0.23
C LEU A 147 -10.14 -21.69 -0.35
N GLY A 148 -10.10 -21.30 -1.62
CA GLY A 148 -11.08 -20.40 -2.21
C GLY A 148 -11.01 -18.97 -1.67
N LEU A 149 -9.84 -18.55 -1.19
CA LEU A 149 -9.53 -17.22 -0.67
C LEU A 149 -8.56 -16.47 -1.59
N ALA A 150 -8.68 -16.64 -2.90
CA ALA A 150 -7.89 -15.87 -3.85
C ALA A 150 -8.47 -14.44 -3.99
N PRO A 151 -7.63 -13.42 -4.11
CA PRO A 151 -8.10 -12.08 -4.49
C PRO A 151 -8.60 -12.10 -5.94
N ASP A 152 -9.59 -11.27 -6.26
CA ASP A 152 -10.12 -11.14 -7.64
C ASP A 152 -9.01 -10.77 -8.64
N LEU A 153 -8.11 -9.89 -8.22
CA LEU A 153 -6.91 -9.53 -8.97
C LEU A 153 -5.68 -9.65 -8.04
N PRO A 154 -4.62 -10.36 -8.47
CA PRO A 154 -3.37 -10.39 -7.72
C PRO A 154 -2.82 -8.96 -7.53
N PRO A 155 -2.34 -8.60 -6.32
CA PRO A 155 -1.75 -7.29 -6.10
C PRO A 155 -0.49 -7.10 -6.93
N GLN A 156 -0.42 -5.99 -7.66
CA GLN A 156 0.76 -5.63 -8.46
C GLN A 156 1.86 -4.98 -7.62
N GLY A 157 1.53 -4.48 -6.43
CA GLY A 157 2.47 -3.80 -5.55
C GLY A 157 2.13 -3.91 -4.07
N ALA A 158 2.81 -3.09 -3.25
CA ALA A 158 2.73 -3.10 -1.79
C ALA A 158 3.15 -4.47 -1.19
N PHE A 159 2.58 -4.87 -0.08
CA PHE A 159 2.86 -6.19 0.55
C PHE A 159 1.61 -6.78 1.24
N TYR A 160 0.44 -6.59 0.60
CA TYR A 160 -0.86 -7.03 1.11
C TYR A 160 -1.62 -7.86 0.09
N LEU A 161 -2.42 -8.81 0.59
CA LEU A 161 -3.54 -9.42 -0.10
C LEU A 161 -4.83 -8.89 0.51
N TRP A 162 -5.78 -8.52 -0.33
CA TRP A 162 -7.14 -8.15 0.04
C TRP A 162 -8.08 -9.25 -0.41
N LEU A 163 -8.72 -9.94 0.54
CA LEU A 163 -9.42 -11.19 0.31
C LEU A 163 -10.88 -11.07 0.69
N ASP A 164 -11.76 -11.53 -0.18
CA ASP A 164 -13.16 -11.73 0.15
C ASP A 164 -13.32 -13.00 0.99
N ILE A 165 -13.93 -12.87 2.16
CA ILE A 165 -14.25 -13.95 3.09
C ILE A 165 -15.76 -14.24 3.17
N SER A 166 -16.58 -13.66 2.29
CA SER A 166 -18.05 -13.77 2.32
C SER A 166 -18.55 -15.22 2.32
N ARG A 167 -17.75 -16.13 1.76
CA ARG A 167 -18.00 -17.58 1.80
C ARG A 167 -17.97 -18.16 3.23
N TYR A 168 -17.19 -17.57 4.12
CA TYR A 168 -16.92 -18.06 5.47
C TYR A 168 -17.53 -17.19 6.56
N SER A 169 -17.57 -15.88 6.34
CA SER A 169 -18.08 -14.92 7.31
C SER A 169 -18.57 -13.64 6.63
N ARG A 170 -19.57 -13.01 7.23
CA ARG A 170 -20.02 -11.65 6.92
C ARG A 170 -19.64 -10.64 8.00
N ASP A 171 -18.74 -11.01 8.88
CA ASP A 171 -18.21 -10.19 9.95
C ASP A 171 -16.70 -10.37 9.99
N SER A 172 -15.98 -9.46 9.33
CA SER A 172 -14.52 -9.52 9.23
C SER A 172 -13.84 -9.31 10.58
N GLN A 173 -14.45 -8.57 11.50
CA GLN A 173 -13.92 -8.37 12.84
C GLN A 173 -13.95 -9.70 13.62
N ALA A 174 -15.13 -10.31 13.73
CA ALA A 174 -15.28 -11.59 14.44
C ALA A 174 -14.43 -12.71 13.79
N PHE A 175 -14.30 -12.71 12.45
CA PHE A 175 -13.43 -13.65 11.75
C PHE A 175 -11.97 -13.49 12.17
N CYS A 176 -11.45 -12.27 12.18
CA CYS A 176 -10.06 -11.98 12.56
C CYS A 176 -9.79 -12.29 14.04
N GLU A 177 -10.72 -11.93 14.94
CA GLU A 177 -10.58 -12.21 16.37
C GLU A 177 -10.56 -13.72 16.67
N ARG A 178 -11.47 -14.48 16.06
CA ARG A 178 -11.49 -15.93 16.20
C ARG A 178 -10.23 -16.59 15.63
N LEU A 179 -9.79 -16.18 14.44
CA LEU A 179 -8.57 -16.70 13.83
C LEU A 179 -7.34 -16.43 14.72
N LEU A 180 -7.28 -15.25 15.34
CA LEU A 180 -6.21 -14.92 16.27
C LEU A 180 -6.24 -15.83 17.51
N VAL A 181 -7.40 -15.99 18.13
CA VAL A 181 -7.56 -16.75 19.38
C VAL A 181 -7.41 -18.27 19.16
N GLU A 182 -8.03 -18.79 18.08
CA GLU A 182 -8.08 -20.24 17.83
C GLU A 182 -6.81 -20.77 17.15
N GLU A 183 -6.18 -19.98 16.31
CA GLU A 183 -5.05 -20.42 15.47
C GLU A 183 -3.77 -19.58 15.63
N ASN A 184 -3.77 -18.53 16.45
CA ASN A 184 -2.64 -17.60 16.61
C ASN A 184 -2.16 -16.99 15.30
N VAL A 185 -3.10 -16.64 14.40
CA VAL A 185 -2.85 -15.95 13.14
C VAL A 185 -3.52 -14.58 13.18
N ALA A 186 -2.70 -13.53 13.15
CA ALA A 186 -3.17 -12.14 13.12
C ALA A 186 -3.29 -11.64 11.69
N ILE A 187 -4.48 -11.23 11.31
CA ILE A 187 -4.79 -10.52 10.06
C ILE A 187 -5.65 -9.30 10.38
N THR A 188 -5.85 -8.41 9.41
CA THR A 188 -6.56 -7.16 9.66
C THR A 188 -7.98 -7.24 9.08
N PRO A 189 -9.03 -6.90 9.85
CA PRO A 189 -10.40 -6.87 9.34
C PRO A 189 -10.59 -5.76 8.30
N GLY A 190 -11.45 -6.02 7.31
CA GLY A 190 -11.67 -5.08 6.22
C GLY A 190 -12.40 -3.81 6.63
N ILE A 191 -13.14 -3.82 7.72
CA ILE A 191 -13.81 -2.64 8.27
C ILE A 191 -12.84 -1.53 8.68
N ASP A 192 -11.55 -1.84 8.90
CA ASP A 192 -10.50 -0.84 9.14
C ASP A 192 -10.18 0.00 7.89
N PHE A 193 -10.58 -0.46 6.70
CA PHE A 193 -10.20 0.15 5.41
C PHE A 193 -11.40 0.62 4.59
N ALA A 194 -12.56 -0.02 4.73
CA ALA A 194 -13.73 0.25 3.91
C ALA A 194 -14.99 0.32 4.74
N VAL A 195 -15.74 1.42 4.59
CA VAL A 195 -17.05 1.63 5.23
C VAL A 195 -18.14 0.74 4.60
N GLN A 196 -18.00 0.43 3.30
CA GLN A 196 -18.91 -0.45 2.56
C GLN A 196 -18.12 -1.64 2.03
N GLY A 197 -18.59 -2.86 2.27
CA GLY A 197 -17.96 -4.10 1.85
C GLY A 197 -16.77 -4.54 2.72
N GLY A 198 -16.32 -3.72 3.68
CA GLY A 198 -15.24 -4.08 4.60
C GLY A 198 -15.58 -5.25 5.52
N GLU A 199 -16.86 -5.44 5.81
CA GLU A 199 -17.39 -6.55 6.61
C GLU A 199 -17.16 -7.93 5.97
N HIS A 200 -16.94 -7.97 4.65
CA HIS A 200 -16.71 -9.21 3.89
C HIS A 200 -15.25 -9.42 3.49
N HIS A 201 -14.34 -8.52 3.89
CA HIS A 201 -12.96 -8.60 3.47
C HIS A 201 -11.99 -8.64 4.64
N VAL A 202 -10.81 -9.19 4.37
CA VAL A 202 -9.65 -9.14 5.28
C VAL A 202 -8.39 -8.77 4.51
N ARG A 203 -7.43 -8.15 5.21
CA ARG A 203 -6.10 -7.86 4.66
C ARG A 203 -5.06 -8.74 5.32
N ILE A 204 -4.26 -9.44 4.50
CA ILE A 204 -3.11 -10.24 4.94
C ILE A 204 -1.82 -9.58 4.43
N ALA A 205 -0.84 -9.38 5.32
CA ALA A 205 0.50 -8.91 4.94
C ALA A 205 1.44 -10.10 4.68
N PHE A 206 2.20 -10.06 3.57
CA PHE A 206 3.21 -11.08 3.25
C PHE A 206 4.64 -10.68 3.62
N THR A 207 4.79 -10.01 4.77
CA THR A 207 6.09 -9.49 5.26
C THR A 207 6.90 -10.49 6.07
N ASN A 208 6.31 -11.59 6.50
CA ASN A 208 7.00 -12.67 7.20
C ASN A 208 7.80 -13.57 6.26
N ASP A 209 8.68 -14.43 6.80
CA ASP A 209 9.38 -15.42 6.00
C ASP A 209 8.46 -16.50 5.43
N VAL A 210 8.93 -17.20 4.38
CA VAL A 210 8.14 -18.18 3.63
C VAL A 210 7.59 -19.29 4.55
N ALA A 211 8.40 -19.80 5.48
CA ALA A 211 7.98 -20.88 6.37
C ALA A 211 6.82 -20.45 7.29
N ARG A 212 6.87 -19.22 7.81
CA ARG A 212 5.78 -18.64 8.61
C ARG A 212 4.52 -18.43 7.80
N LEU A 213 4.65 -17.99 6.55
CA LEU A 213 3.51 -17.78 5.66
C LEU A 213 2.84 -19.12 5.31
N GLN A 214 3.61 -20.17 5.03
CA GLN A 214 3.10 -21.50 4.80
C GLN A 214 2.39 -22.07 6.04
N GLU A 215 2.98 -21.88 7.22
CA GLU A 215 2.34 -22.25 8.48
C GLU A 215 1.01 -21.50 8.67
N ALA A 216 0.96 -20.19 8.36
CA ALA A 216 -0.26 -19.42 8.45
C ALA A 216 -1.36 -19.96 7.51
N VAL A 217 -1.01 -20.34 6.28
CA VAL A 217 -1.97 -20.97 5.34
C VAL A 217 -2.55 -22.25 5.92
N VAL A 218 -1.71 -23.16 6.50
CA VAL A 218 -2.18 -24.40 7.15
C VAL A 218 -3.14 -24.09 8.31
N ARG A 219 -2.84 -23.11 9.12
CA ARG A 219 -3.68 -22.69 10.24
C ARG A 219 -5.00 -22.08 9.78
N ILE A 220 -4.97 -21.21 8.74
CA ILE A 220 -6.17 -20.67 8.12
C ILE A 220 -7.03 -21.80 7.55
N ALA A 221 -6.43 -22.78 6.84
CA ALA A 221 -7.16 -23.94 6.30
C ALA A 221 -7.91 -24.71 7.40
N ARG A 222 -7.22 -24.98 8.53
CA ARG A 222 -7.83 -25.65 9.69
C ARG A 222 -8.96 -24.82 10.30
N PHE A 223 -8.81 -23.50 10.36
CA PHE A 223 -9.84 -22.62 10.87
C PHE A 223 -11.08 -22.62 9.97
N VAL A 224 -10.92 -22.37 8.68
CA VAL A 224 -12.06 -22.25 7.75
C VAL A 224 -12.77 -23.59 7.52
N SER A 225 -12.09 -24.74 7.77
CA SER A 225 -12.74 -26.07 7.70
C SER A 225 -13.74 -26.33 8.83
N ARG A 226 -13.77 -25.47 9.86
CA ARG A 226 -14.69 -25.56 11.00
C ARG A 226 -15.81 -24.50 10.95
N LEU A 227 -15.85 -23.67 9.92
CA LEU A 227 -16.87 -22.66 9.69
C LEU A 227 -18.00 -23.19 8.82
#